data_6f356ecf409af4b3d9f3f97852ea6b4a
#
_entry.id   6f356ecf409af4b3d9f3f97852ea6b4a
#
_cell.length_a   1.000
_cell.length_b   1.000
_cell.length_c   1.000
_cell.angle_alpha   90.00
_cell.angle_beta   90.00
_cell.angle_gamma   90.00
#
_symmetry.space_group_name_H-M   'P 1'
#
loop_
_entity.id
_entity.type
_entity.pdbx_description
1 polymer ?
#
loop_
_entity_poly.entity_id
_entity_poly.type
_entity_poly.pdbx_seq_one_letter_code
_entity_poly.pdbx_strand_id
1 'polypeptide(L)'
;VSVKPTRTETDTFGPIEVETDRYWGAQAQRSLGNFKIGWEKQPLAIVRALGIVKRAAAEANMELGRLDPKVGEAVIQAAQEVIDGKLNDHFPLVVWQTGSGTQSNMNANEVISNRAIELLGGTMGSKKPVHPNDHVNMSQSSNDTYPTAMHIACAERIVHDLLPALKHLHAALDTKAKQFAHIVKIGRTHTQDATPLTLGQEFSGYAAQVASSIKRIELTLPGLCELAQGGTAVGTGLNAPIGFAEKVADRIAAITGIPFVTAPNKFEALAAHDSMVFSHGAINAAAAALFKIANDIRFLGSGPRSGLGELALPENEPGSSIMPGKVNPTQSEALTQVCVQVFGNNAALTFAGSQGHFELNVYNPLMAYNFLQSVQLMTDAAISFTDNCVVGIEAREDNIKAALERSLMLVTALAPTIGYDNAAKIAKTAHKNGTTLREEAVGGGYVSEADFDRLVRPEDMTHPG
;
A
#
# COMPACT_ATOMS: atom_id res chain seq x y z
N VAL A 1 5.50 10.67 41.17
CA VAL A 1 6.16 10.54 39.85
C VAL A 1 7.63 10.83 40.13
N SER A 2 8.52 9.81 40.02
CA SER A 2 9.95 10.05 40.18
C SER A 2 10.40 10.93 39.02
N VAL A 3 11.03 12.08 39.36
CA VAL A 3 11.64 12.95 38.34
C VAL A 3 12.81 12.18 37.73
N LYS A 4 12.73 11.91 36.43
CA LYS A 4 13.84 11.28 35.71
C LYS A 4 15.03 12.25 35.65
N PRO A 5 16.28 11.73 35.76
CA PRO A 5 17.44 12.58 35.61
C PRO A 5 17.50 13.20 34.22
N THR A 6 17.91 14.48 34.17
CA THR A 6 18.06 15.24 32.92
C THR A 6 19.49 15.65 32.69
N ARG A 7 19.83 15.98 31.45
CA ARG A 7 21.04 16.70 31.06
C ARG A 7 20.64 17.97 30.30
N THR A 8 21.46 18.98 30.35
CA THR A 8 21.27 20.19 29.59
C THR A 8 21.81 20.04 28.18
N GLU A 9 20.93 20.25 27.18
CA GLU A 9 21.27 20.37 25.76
C GLU A 9 21.12 21.84 25.33
N THR A 10 21.73 22.23 24.23
CA THR A 10 21.68 23.60 23.74
C THR A 10 21.40 23.65 22.23
N ASP A 11 20.70 24.69 21.81
CA ASP A 11 20.57 25.09 20.40
C ASP A 11 20.65 26.63 20.31
N THR A 12 20.31 27.21 19.14
CA THR A 12 20.35 28.68 18.95
C THR A 12 19.35 29.44 19.78
N PHE A 13 18.35 28.78 20.39
CA PHE A 13 17.39 29.34 21.32
C PHE A 13 17.79 29.22 22.79
N GLY A 14 18.95 28.60 23.08
CA GLY A 14 19.48 28.45 24.42
C GLY A 14 19.34 27.05 25.00
N PRO A 15 19.55 26.90 26.32
CA PRO A 15 19.55 25.61 26.98
C PRO A 15 18.12 25.05 27.15
N ILE A 16 18.04 23.69 27.17
CA ILE A 16 16.82 22.96 27.50
C ILE A 16 17.21 21.61 28.14
N GLU A 17 16.38 21.13 29.06
CA GLU A 17 16.59 19.85 29.73
C GLU A 17 16.03 18.69 28.92
N VAL A 18 16.84 17.64 28.76
CA VAL A 18 16.51 16.38 28.06
C VAL A 18 16.78 15.20 29.00
N GLU A 19 15.92 14.20 29.02
CA GLU A 19 16.14 12.97 29.82
C GLU A 19 17.50 12.35 29.49
N THR A 20 18.26 11.96 30.51
CA THR A 20 19.63 11.46 30.32
C THR A 20 19.71 10.15 29.56
N ASP A 21 18.64 9.34 29.56
CA ASP A 21 18.53 8.06 28.86
C ASP A 21 18.10 8.20 27.38
N ARG A 22 17.96 9.43 26.88
CA ARG A 22 17.51 9.72 25.53
C ARG A 22 18.63 10.30 24.68
N TYR A 23 18.76 9.83 23.44
CA TYR A 23 19.77 10.32 22.50
C TYR A 23 19.36 11.59 21.75
N TRP A 24 18.05 11.94 21.70
CA TRP A 24 17.65 13.21 21.07
C TRP A 24 18.20 14.41 21.84
N GLY A 25 18.30 15.56 21.15
CA GLY A 25 18.84 16.78 21.70
C GLY A 25 17.81 17.90 21.84
N ALA A 26 18.31 19.13 21.84
CA ALA A 26 17.52 20.32 22.12
C ALA A 26 16.40 20.57 21.13
N GLN A 27 16.64 20.40 19.83
CA GLN A 27 15.63 20.71 18.82
C GLN A 27 14.46 19.71 18.85
N ALA A 28 14.73 18.42 18.99
CA ALA A 28 13.67 17.42 19.16
C ALA A 28 12.91 17.64 20.47
N GLN A 29 13.59 17.99 21.55
CA GLN A 29 12.94 18.31 22.84
C GLN A 29 12.00 19.51 22.72
N ARG A 30 12.39 20.57 21.99
CA ARG A 30 11.49 21.71 21.74
C ARG A 30 10.28 21.31 20.91
N SER A 31 10.48 20.48 19.91
CA SER A 31 9.38 19.95 19.07
C SER A 31 8.34 19.20 19.89
N LEU A 32 8.76 18.38 20.85
CA LEU A 32 7.84 17.72 21.81
C LEU A 32 6.99 18.70 22.62
N GLY A 33 7.54 19.87 22.94
CA GLY A 33 6.82 20.95 23.62
C GLY A 33 5.86 21.70 22.71
N ASN A 34 6.26 21.95 21.46
CA ASN A 34 5.57 22.82 20.52
C ASN A 34 4.42 22.11 19.77
N PHE A 35 4.56 20.81 19.46
CA PHE A 35 3.61 20.08 18.62
C PHE A 35 2.91 18.95 19.40
N LYS A 36 2.04 19.32 20.33
CA LYS A 36 1.18 18.39 21.08
C LYS A 36 -0.11 18.15 20.32
N ILE A 37 -0.01 17.57 19.12
CA ILE A 37 -1.10 17.41 18.14
C ILE A 37 -1.22 15.93 17.78
N GLY A 38 -2.40 15.35 18.01
CA GLY A 38 -2.70 13.96 17.67
C GLY A 38 -1.82 12.93 18.41
N TRP A 39 -1.90 11.71 17.97
CA TRP A 39 -1.08 10.59 18.49
C TRP A 39 -0.17 9.96 17.45
N GLU A 40 -0.34 10.34 16.18
CA GLU A 40 0.38 9.79 15.05
C GLU A 40 1.86 10.20 15.13
N LYS A 41 2.71 9.20 15.28
CA LYS A 41 4.17 9.38 15.30
C LYS A 41 4.75 9.26 13.89
N GLN A 42 5.95 9.79 13.71
CA GLN A 42 6.70 9.56 12.49
C GLN A 42 6.81 8.06 12.22
N PRO A 43 6.48 7.58 11.00
CA PRO A 43 6.59 6.16 10.69
C PRO A 43 8.01 5.64 10.86
N LEU A 44 8.17 4.45 11.43
CA LEU A 44 9.50 3.84 11.60
C LEU A 44 10.24 3.63 10.26
N ALA A 45 9.50 3.49 9.16
CA ALA A 45 10.09 3.47 7.83
C ALA A 45 10.82 4.79 7.48
N ILE A 46 10.28 5.94 7.91
CA ILE A 46 10.95 7.25 7.76
C ILE A 46 12.18 7.33 8.67
N VAL A 47 12.08 6.84 9.90
CA VAL A 47 13.22 6.81 10.83
C VAL A 47 14.37 5.98 10.24
N ARG A 48 14.06 4.78 9.74
CA ARG A 48 15.02 3.92 9.03
C ARG A 48 15.62 4.63 7.80
N ALA A 49 14.79 5.25 6.97
CA ALA A 49 15.24 5.96 5.77
C ALA A 49 16.14 7.16 6.11
N LEU A 50 15.85 7.90 7.17
CA LEU A 50 16.76 8.94 7.67
C LEU A 50 18.11 8.35 8.09
N GLY A 51 18.13 7.22 8.77
CA GLY A 51 19.36 6.48 9.08
C GLY A 51 20.17 6.13 7.82
N ILE A 52 19.49 5.64 6.77
CA ILE A 52 20.11 5.32 5.47
C ILE A 52 20.73 6.57 4.84
N VAL A 53 20.01 7.69 4.82
CA VAL A 53 20.51 8.96 4.28
C VAL A 53 21.75 9.42 5.06
N LYS A 54 21.72 9.38 6.40
CA LYS A 54 22.83 9.85 7.23
C LYS A 54 24.08 8.96 7.07
N ARG A 55 23.90 7.65 6.98
CA ARG A 55 25.00 6.72 6.66
C ARG A 55 25.58 7.01 5.28
N ALA A 56 24.75 7.08 4.25
CA ALA A 56 25.19 7.33 2.88
C ALA A 56 25.89 8.69 2.72
N ALA A 57 25.38 9.73 3.38
CA ALA A 57 25.97 11.07 3.38
C ALA A 57 27.35 11.09 4.09
N ALA A 58 27.48 10.40 5.22
CA ALA A 58 28.77 10.29 5.91
C ALA A 58 29.80 9.57 5.04
N GLU A 59 29.45 8.43 4.43
CA GLU A 59 30.31 7.70 3.49
C GLU A 59 30.73 8.59 2.31
N ALA A 60 29.80 9.33 1.69
CA ALA A 60 30.09 10.23 0.58
C ALA A 60 30.99 11.41 1.00
N ASN A 61 30.73 12.03 2.16
CA ASN A 61 31.55 13.13 2.66
C ASN A 61 32.97 12.69 3.06
N MET A 62 33.14 11.47 3.57
CA MET A 62 34.46 10.89 3.80
C MET A 62 35.22 10.67 2.49
N GLU A 63 34.60 10.08 1.50
CA GLU A 63 35.18 9.83 0.18
C GLU A 63 35.58 11.13 -0.53
N LEU A 64 34.79 12.19 -0.35
CA LEU A 64 35.09 13.53 -0.87
C LEU A 64 36.05 14.35 -0.02
N GLY A 65 36.62 13.74 1.04
CA GLY A 65 37.61 14.40 1.92
C GLY A 65 37.04 15.55 2.77
N ARG A 66 35.70 15.57 3.00
CA ARG A 66 35.03 16.64 3.77
C ARG A 66 34.82 16.27 5.23
N LEU A 67 34.71 14.98 5.55
CA LEU A 67 34.48 14.48 6.89
C LEU A 67 35.68 13.68 7.38
N ASP A 68 36.11 13.98 8.60
CA ASP A 68 37.21 13.23 9.26
C ASP A 68 36.83 11.75 9.35
N PRO A 69 37.73 10.81 8.96
CA PRO A 69 37.41 9.40 8.95
C PRO A 69 36.97 8.85 10.31
N LYS A 70 37.56 9.25 11.40
CA LYS A 70 37.23 8.75 12.74
C LYS A 70 35.83 9.21 13.17
N VAL A 71 35.49 10.46 12.87
CA VAL A 71 34.14 10.99 13.10
C VAL A 71 33.10 10.31 12.18
N GLY A 72 33.47 10.16 10.89
CA GLY A 72 32.62 9.54 9.89
C GLY A 72 32.28 8.08 10.23
N GLU A 73 33.27 7.28 10.64
CA GLU A 73 33.04 5.88 11.05
C GLU A 73 32.07 5.77 12.24
N ALA A 74 32.21 6.65 13.24
CA ALA A 74 31.29 6.68 14.39
C ALA A 74 29.87 7.09 13.98
N VAL A 75 29.72 8.06 13.06
CA VAL A 75 28.43 8.46 12.49
C VAL A 75 27.81 7.31 11.70
N ILE A 76 28.58 6.60 10.87
CA ILE A 76 28.13 5.44 10.09
C ILE A 76 27.63 4.33 11.02
N GLN A 77 28.36 4.03 12.09
CA GLN A 77 27.97 3.02 13.07
C GLN A 77 26.67 3.41 13.79
N ALA A 78 26.56 4.65 14.25
CA ALA A 78 25.34 5.15 14.91
C ALA A 78 24.14 5.16 13.95
N ALA A 79 24.34 5.58 12.70
CA ALA A 79 23.32 5.55 11.66
C ALA A 79 22.86 4.11 11.36
N GLN A 80 23.79 3.15 11.36
CA GLN A 80 23.44 1.73 11.19
C GLN A 80 22.57 1.21 12.33
N GLU A 81 22.81 1.63 13.56
CA GLU A 81 21.95 1.28 14.70
C GLU A 81 20.51 1.83 14.53
N VAL A 82 20.35 3.02 13.91
CA VAL A 82 19.03 3.56 13.53
C VAL A 82 18.40 2.70 12.43
N ILE A 83 19.14 2.35 11.40
CA ILE A 83 18.66 1.49 10.30
C ILE A 83 18.19 0.13 10.84
N ASP A 84 18.89 -0.44 11.79
CA ASP A 84 18.58 -1.73 12.43
C ASP A 84 17.41 -1.65 13.43
N GLY A 85 16.85 -0.46 13.66
CA GLY A 85 15.75 -0.24 14.59
C GLY A 85 16.13 -0.25 16.08
N LYS A 86 17.42 -0.33 16.41
CA LYS A 86 17.92 -0.39 17.81
C LYS A 86 17.66 0.90 18.60
N LEU A 87 17.45 2.02 17.89
CA LEU A 87 17.27 3.35 18.46
C LEU A 87 15.85 3.91 18.24
N ASN A 88 14.86 3.09 17.89
CA ASN A 88 13.50 3.52 17.56
C ASN A 88 12.85 4.34 18.68
N ASP A 89 13.08 4.01 19.94
CA ASP A 89 12.52 4.71 21.10
C ASP A 89 13.04 6.16 21.28
N HIS A 90 14.03 6.54 20.49
CA HIS A 90 14.61 7.88 20.48
C HIS A 90 14.02 8.81 19.40
N PHE A 91 12.93 8.37 18.74
CA PHE A 91 12.22 9.13 17.70
C PHE A 91 10.76 9.37 18.10
N PRO A 92 10.51 10.29 19.07
CA PRO A 92 9.20 10.45 19.69
C PRO A 92 8.27 11.40 18.95
N LEU A 93 8.73 12.06 17.87
CA LEU A 93 8.03 13.19 17.25
C LEU A 93 6.76 12.78 16.52
N VAL A 94 5.76 13.65 16.57
CA VAL A 94 4.49 13.48 15.85
C VAL A 94 4.64 13.84 14.38
N VAL A 95 3.70 13.35 13.57
CA VAL A 95 3.55 13.71 12.15
C VAL A 95 3.23 15.20 12.00
N TRP A 96 2.40 15.73 12.87
CA TRP A 96 1.88 17.10 12.85
C TRP A 96 2.92 18.10 13.36
N GLN A 97 3.91 18.38 12.51
CA GLN A 97 5.05 19.27 12.77
C GLN A 97 5.27 20.23 11.61
N THR A 98 6.44 20.86 11.51
CA THR A 98 6.78 21.69 10.35
C THR A 98 6.69 20.86 9.06
N GLY A 99 6.12 21.46 8.02
CA GLY A 99 5.83 20.77 6.77
C GLY A 99 7.05 20.35 5.94
N SER A 100 8.23 20.90 6.25
CA SER A 100 9.51 20.47 5.65
C SER A 100 10.07 19.17 6.26
N GLY A 101 9.58 18.75 7.43
CA GLY A 101 10.13 17.63 8.19
C GLY A 101 11.42 17.96 8.95
N THR A 102 11.73 19.24 9.14
CA THR A 102 12.99 19.68 9.78
C THR A 102 13.19 19.11 11.17
N GLN A 103 12.14 19.05 12.02
CA GLN A 103 12.30 18.47 13.35
C GLN A 103 12.67 16.99 13.30
N SER A 104 12.11 16.23 12.39
CA SER A 104 12.47 14.80 12.21
C SER A 104 13.89 14.61 11.66
N ASN A 105 14.32 15.46 10.73
CA ASN A 105 15.72 15.47 10.28
C ASN A 105 16.66 15.82 11.44
N MET A 106 16.33 16.82 12.24
CA MET A 106 17.14 17.18 13.41
C MET A 106 17.11 16.10 14.49
N ASN A 107 15.98 15.45 14.70
CA ASN A 107 15.90 14.31 15.61
C ASN A 107 16.91 13.20 15.20
N ALA A 108 16.98 12.85 13.92
CA ALA A 108 17.97 11.91 13.42
C ALA A 108 19.40 12.43 13.61
N ASN A 109 19.68 13.69 13.29
CA ASN A 109 20.99 14.28 13.47
C ASN A 109 21.42 14.25 14.94
N GLU A 110 20.54 14.60 15.87
CA GLU A 110 20.83 14.63 17.30
C GLU A 110 21.03 13.23 17.88
N VAL A 111 20.17 12.26 17.53
CA VAL A 111 20.29 10.87 17.98
C VAL A 111 21.61 10.26 17.49
N ILE A 112 21.92 10.40 16.21
CA ILE A 112 23.15 9.87 15.61
C ILE A 112 24.37 10.56 16.19
N SER A 113 24.35 11.88 16.35
CA SER A 113 25.44 12.64 16.94
C SER A 113 25.72 12.19 18.38
N ASN A 114 24.70 12.15 19.24
CA ASN A 114 24.87 11.73 20.64
C ASN A 114 25.34 10.27 20.75
N ARG A 115 24.82 9.37 19.93
CA ARG A 115 25.29 7.99 19.91
C ARG A 115 26.75 7.87 19.43
N ALA A 116 27.13 8.62 18.39
CA ALA A 116 28.52 8.67 17.93
C ALA A 116 29.47 9.26 18.97
N ILE A 117 29.06 10.30 19.70
CA ILE A 117 29.82 10.86 20.82
C ILE A 117 30.08 9.79 21.89
N GLU A 118 29.06 9.04 22.27
CA GLU A 118 29.20 7.95 23.24
C GLU A 118 30.15 6.85 22.74
N LEU A 119 30.06 6.43 21.47
CA LEU A 119 30.93 5.49 20.84
C LEU A 119 32.40 5.92 20.86
N LEU A 120 32.66 7.22 20.79
CA LEU A 120 34.01 7.83 20.87
C LEU A 120 34.44 8.16 22.29
N GLY A 121 33.67 7.78 23.32
CA GLY A 121 33.99 8.02 24.74
C GLY A 121 33.80 9.48 25.18
N GLY A 122 33.01 10.28 24.43
CA GLY A 122 32.70 11.65 24.78
C GLY A 122 31.48 11.77 25.70
N THR A 123 31.16 13.01 26.06
CA THR A 123 29.96 13.32 26.90
C THR A 123 28.77 13.67 26.02
N MET A 124 27.70 12.92 26.12
CA MET A 124 26.45 13.14 25.39
C MET A 124 25.92 14.57 25.65
N GLY A 125 25.47 15.26 24.62
CA GLY A 125 25.01 16.66 24.67
C GLY A 125 26.13 17.70 24.50
N SER A 126 27.40 17.29 24.57
CA SER A 126 28.56 18.20 24.43
C SER A 126 28.78 18.71 23.00
N LYS A 127 28.18 18.06 22.00
CA LYS A 127 28.44 18.28 20.56
C LYS A 127 29.91 18.06 20.15
N LYS A 128 30.66 17.34 20.95
CA LYS A 128 32.06 17.01 20.73
C LYS A 128 32.35 15.52 21.06
N PRO A 129 33.09 14.80 20.21
CA PRO A 129 33.75 15.25 18.98
C PRO A 129 32.84 15.28 17.75
N VAL A 130 31.55 14.93 17.88
CA VAL A 130 30.57 14.92 16.78
C VAL A 130 29.50 15.98 16.99
N HIS A 131 29.29 16.82 15.97
CA HIS A 131 28.28 17.87 15.98
C HIS A 131 27.08 17.48 15.07
N PRO A 132 25.82 17.64 15.50
CA PRO A 132 24.65 17.21 14.71
C PRO A 132 24.55 17.96 13.37
N ASN A 133 24.85 19.25 13.31
CA ASN A 133 24.76 20.04 12.09
C ASN A 133 26.04 19.95 11.24
N ASP A 134 27.23 20.09 11.86
CA ASP A 134 28.47 20.24 11.13
C ASP A 134 28.99 18.90 10.59
N HIS A 135 28.66 17.78 11.23
CA HIS A 135 29.12 16.44 10.84
C HIS A 135 27.99 15.56 10.33
N VAL A 136 26.92 15.33 11.11
CA VAL A 136 25.84 14.42 10.71
C VAL A 136 25.01 14.99 9.56
N ASN A 137 24.77 16.31 9.57
CA ASN A 137 24.02 17.02 8.52
C ASN A 137 24.93 17.67 7.45
N MET A 138 26.21 17.34 7.43
CA MET A 138 27.16 17.92 6.48
C MET A 138 26.70 17.75 5.05
N SER A 139 26.79 18.80 4.23
CA SER A 139 26.37 18.85 2.83
C SER A 139 24.86 18.67 2.59
N GLN A 140 24.03 18.82 3.62
CA GLN A 140 22.60 18.53 3.57
C GLN A 140 21.77 19.72 4.07
N SER A 141 20.49 19.71 3.73
CA SER A 141 19.43 20.49 4.35
C SER A 141 18.28 19.55 4.73
N SER A 142 17.42 19.93 5.65
CA SER A 142 16.15 19.20 5.87
C SER A 142 15.30 19.18 4.61
N ASN A 143 15.43 20.20 3.77
CA ASN A 143 14.60 20.40 2.57
C ASN A 143 14.89 19.34 1.48
N ASP A 144 16.11 18.86 1.37
CA ASP A 144 16.45 17.75 0.45
C ASP A 144 16.49 16.39 1.16
N THR A 145 16.80 16.35 2.45
CA THR A 145 16.95 15.12 3.22
C THR A 145 15.62 14.44 3.53
N TYR A 146 14.61 15.17 3.98
CA TYR A 146 13.33 14.57 4.32
C TYR A 146 12.59 14.01 3.09
N PRO A 147 12.50 14.73 1.95
CA PRO A 147 11.98 14.15 0.70
C PRO A 147 12.75 12.92 0.23
N THR A 148 14.07 12.90 0.38
CA THR A 148 14.88 11.72 0.07
C THR A 148 14.47 10.53 0.97
N ALA A 149 14.31 10.75 2.27
CA ALA A 149 13.82 9.73 3.20
C ALA A 149 12.40 9.25 2.85
N MET A 150 11.51 10.14 2.40
CA MET A 150 10.17 9.78 1.93
C MET A 150 10.24 8.80 0.75
N HIS A 151 11.05 9.11 -0.26
CA HIS A 151 11.22 8.26 -1.44
C HIS A 151 11.81 6.89 -1.09
N ILE A 152 12.85 6.86 -0.24
CA ILE A 152 13.46 5.61 0.22
C ILE A 152 12.43 4.75 0.95
N ALA A 153 11.75 5.31 1.95
CA ALA A 153 10.79 4.59 2.76
C ALA A 153 9.64 4.02 1.91
N CYS A 154 9.08 4.84 1.01
CA CYS A 154 7.98 4.42 0.15
C CYS A 154 8.41 3.32 -0.83
N ALA A 155 9.57 3.46 -1.47
CA ALA A 155 10.09 2.46 -2.41
C ALA A 155 10.43 1.14 -1.70
N GLU A 156 11.12 1.17 -0.54
CA GLU A 156 11.42 -0.05 0.24
C GLU A 156 10.12 -0.79 0.62
N ARG A 157 9.13 -0.08 1.15
CA ARG A 157 7.87 -0.70 1.59
C ARG A 157 7.04 -1.25 0.42
N ILE A 158 7.06 -0.59 -0.73
CA ILE A 158 6.41 -1.13 -1.94
C ILE A 158 7.12 -2.41 -2.40
N VAL A 159 8.45 -2.36 -2.56
CA VAL A 159 9.24 -3.45 -3.15
C VAL A 159 9.28 -4.68 -2.25
N HIS A 160 9.49 -4.48 -0.93
CA HIS A 160 9.71 -5.58 -0.01
C HIS A 160 8.45 -6.09 0.68
N ASP A 161 7.35 -5.32 0.71
CA ASP A 161 6.13 -5.70 1.41
C ASP A 161 4.89 -5.74 0.51
N LEU A 162 4.52 -4.64 -0.12
CA LEU A 162 3.26 -4.54 -0.87
C LEU A 162 3.25 -5.44 -2.11
N LEU A 163 4.29 -5.37 -2.94
CA LEU A 163 4.35 -6.19 -4.17
C LEU A 163 4.38 -7.69 -3.87
N PRO A 164 5.17 -8.20 -2.90
CA PRO A 164 5.07 -9.59 -2.46
C PRO A 164 3.68 -9.99 -1.97
N ALA A 165 3.02 -9.15 -1.17
CA ALA A 165 1.68 -9.41 -0.65
C ALA A 165 0.63 -9.50 -1.78
N LEU A 166 0.69 -8.58 -2.75
CA LEU A 166 -0.20 -8.62 -3.92
C LEU A 166 0.09 -9.83 -4.84
N LYS A 167 1.36 -10.23 -4.98
CA LYS A 167 1.74 -11.44 -5.73
C LYS A 167 1.22 -12.70 -5.03
N HIS A 168 1.24 -12.75 -3.70
CA HIS A 168 0.65 -13.83 -2.91
C HIS A 168 -0.86 -13.93 -3.14
N LEU A 169 -1.58 -12.81 -3.07
CA LEU A 169 -3.01 -12.76 -3.37
C LEU A 169 -3.32 -13.18 -4.81
N HIS A 170 -2.56 -12.68 -5.79
CA HIS A 170 -2.70 -13.07 -7.18
C HIS A 170 -2.57 -14.59 -7.38
N ALA A 171 -1.55 -15.20 -6.79
CA ALA A 171 -1.31 -16.64 -6.90
C ALA A 171 -2.47 -17.46 -6.32
N ALA A 172 -3.04 -17.03 -5.19
CA ALA A 172 -4.20 -17.69 -4.59
C ALA A 172 -5.46 -17.59 -5.48
N LEU A 173 -5.74 -16.40 -6.02
CA LEU A 173 -6.87 -16.19 -6.94
C LEU A 173 -6.71 -16.97 -8.25
N ASP A 174 -5.52 -17.03 -8.82
CA ASP A 174 -5.21 -17.81 -10.02
C ASP A 174 -5.36 -19.32 -9.76
N THR A 175 -4.96 -19.78 -8.58
CA THR A 175 -5.18 -21.17 -8.15
C THR A 175 -6.68 -21.49 -8.07
N LYS A 176 -7.49 -20.59 -7.50
CA LYS A 176 -8.95 -20.75 -7.46
C LYS A 176 -9.58 -20.70 -8.85
N ALA A 177 -9.10 -19.84 -9.74
CA ALA A 177 -9.56 -19.78 -11.12
C ALA A 177 -9.36 -21.13 -11.85
N LYS A 178 -8.21 -21.76 -11.64
CA LYS A 178 -7.92 -23.11 -12.20
C LYS A 178 -8.75 -24.20 -11.55
N GLN A 179 -8.89 -24.17 -10.23
CA GLN A 179 -9.67 -25.13 -9.45
C GLN A 179 -11.14 -25.13 -9.88
N PHE A 180 -11.72 -23.97 -10.15
CA PHE A 180 -13.12 -23.79 -10.49
C PHE A 180 -13.40 -23.70 -11.99
N ALA A 181 -12.43 -24.01 -12.84
CA ALA A 181 -12.54 -23.87 -14.30
C ALA A 181 -13.67 -24.70 -14.93
N HIS A 182 -14.04 -25.81 -14.31
CA HIS A 182 -15.08 -26.73 -14.80
C HIS A 182 -16.50 -26.40 -14.27
N ILE A 183 -16.64 -25.50 -13.33
CA ILE A 183 -17.92 -25.20 -12.67
C ILE A 183 -18.68 -24.15 -13.47
N VAL A 184 -19.67 -24.55 -14.24
CA VAL A 184 -20.54 -23.65 -14.99
C VAL A 184 -21.57 -23.05 -14.07
N LYS A 185 -21.72 -21.74 -14.12
CA LYS A 185 -22.65 -20.96 -13.29
C LYS A 185 -23.41 -19.91 -14.09
N ILE A 186 -24.47 -19.37 -13.51
CA ILE A 186 -25.13 -18.20 -14.06
C ILE A 186 -24.22 -16.96 -13.93
N GLY A 187 -24.07 -16.20 -15.01
CA GLY A 187 -23.50 -14.87 -14.97
C GLY A 187 -24.51 -13.86 -14.45
N ARG A 188 -24.03 -12.73 -13.93
CA ARG A 188 -24.88 -11.60 -13.52
C ARG A 188 -24.31 -10.29 -14.03
N THR A 189 -25.17 -9.50 -14.67
CA THR A 189 -24.91 -8.10 -15.01
C THR A 189 -26.03 -7.26 -14.40
N HIS A 190 -25.74 -6.08 -13.86
CA HIS A 190 -26.70 -5.28 -13.10
C HIS A 190 -27.30 -6.02 -11.89
N THR A 191 -26.62 -7.03 -11.36
CA THR A 191 -27.15 -8.01 -10.38
C THR A 191 -28.36 -8.84 -10.88
N GLN A 192 -28.64 -8.80 -12.19
CA GLN A 192 -29.67 -9.60 -12.85
C GLN A 192 -29.04 -10.78 -13.56
N ASP A 193 -29.84 -11.84 -13.74
CA ASP A 193 -29.43 -13.04 -14.45
C ASP A 193 -28.94 -12.73 -15.88
N ALA A 194 -27.80 -13.29 -16.24
CA ALA A 194 -27.21 -13.15 -17.56
C ALA A 194 -26.83 -14.54 -18.12
N THR A 195 -26.10 -14.56 -19.20
CA THR A 195 -25.62 -15.83 -19.80
C THR A 195 -24.59 -16.53 -18.93
N PRO A 196 -24.41 -17.86 -19.06
CA PRO A 196 -23.47 -18.62 -18.29
C PRO A 196 -22.01 -18.20 -18.51
N LEU A 197 -21.19 -18.43 -17.48
CA LEU A 197 -19.75 -18.49 -17.52
C LEU A 197 -19.28 -19.57 -16.54
N THR A 198 -17.99 -19.85 -16.45
CA THR A 198 -17.49 -20.70 -15.36
C THR A 198 -17.11 -19.86 -14.14
N LEU A 199 -17.21 -20.46 -12.95
CA LEU A 199 -16.70 -19.84 -11.72
C LEU A 199 -15.19 -19.54 -11.84
N GLY A 200 -14.45 -20.42 -12.54
CA GLY A 200 -13.04 -20.17 -12.85
C GLY A 200 -12.80 -18.94 -13.71
N GLN A 201 -13.66 -18.67 -14.70
CA GLN A 201 -13.60 -17.46 -15.51
C GLN A 201 -13.86 -16.21 -14.65
N GLU A 202 -14.80 -16.26 -13.73
CA GLU A 202 -15.08 -15.17 -12.78
C GLU A 202 -13.85 -14.88 -11.90
N PHE A 203 -13.24 -15.89 -11.29
CA PHE A 203 -12.02 -15.75 -10.51
C PHE A 203 -10.80 -15.32 -11.34
N SER A 204 -10.72 -15.73 -12.61
CA SER A 204 -9.66 -15.25 -13.51
C SER A 204 -9.69 -13.75 -13.74
N GLY A 205 -10.90 -13.16 -13.74
CA GLY A 205 -11.08 -11.72 -13.78
C GLY A 205 -10.48 -11.03 -12.55
N TYR A 206 -10.68 -11.61 -11.36
CA TYR A 206 -10.10 -11.09 -10.12
C TYR A 206 -8.57 -11.21 -10.13
N ALA A 207 -8.04 -12.36 -10.54
CA ALA A 207 -6.60 -12.56 -10.68
C ALA A 207 -5.98 -11.55 -11.66
N ALA A 208 -6.61 -11.32 -12.80
CA ALA A 208 -6.16 -10.35 -13.80
C ALA A 208 -6.16 -8.90 -13.28
N GLN A 209 -7.16 -8.51 -12.46
CA GLN A 209 -7.19 -7.19 -11.83
C GLN A 209 -5.99 -6.99 -10.88
N VAL A 210 -5.65 -8.00 -10.08
CA VAL A 210 -4.50 -7.93 -9.16
C VAL A 210 -3.19 -7.91 -9.95
N ALA A 211 -3.02 -8.75 -10.97
CA ALA A 211 -1.83 -8.75 -11.84
C ALA A 211 -1.61 -7.38 -12.51
N SER A 212 -2.68 -6.76 -13.01
CA SER A 212 -2.62 -5.43 -13.61
C SER A 212 -2.30 -4.34 -12.59
N SER A 213 -2.77 -4.49 -11.36
CA SER A 213 -2.45 -3.56 -10.26
C SER A 213 -0.98 -3.63 -9.87
N ILE A 214 -0.40 -4.84 -9.80
CA ILE A 214 1.03 -5.04 -9.58
C ILE A 214 1.84 -4.30 -10.65
N LYS A 215 1.52 -4.50 -11.93
CA LYS A 215 2.21 -3.83 -13.04
C LYS A 215 2.11 -2.31 -12.96
N ARG A 216 0.93 -1.76 -12.61
CA ARG A 216 0.75 -0.31 -12.46
C ARG A 216 1.60 0.25 -11.32
N ILE A 217 1.70 -0.45 -10.20
CA ILE A 217 2.55 -0.03 -9.07
C ILE A 217 4.04 -0.10 -9.48
N GLU A 218 4.47 -1.19 -10.11
CA GLU A 218 5.85 -1.34 -10.59
C GLU A 218 6.26 -0.21 -11.57
N LEU A 219 5.35 0.26 -12.42
CA LEU A 219 5.60 1.37 -13.36
C LEU A 219 5.89 2.72 -12.66
N THR A 220 5.52 2.87 -11.39
CA THR A 220 5.74 4.13 -10.65
C THR A 220 7.09 4.16 -9.93
N LEU A 221 7.75 3.03 -9.75
CA LEU A 221 9.01 2.93 -9.01
C LEU A 221 10.14 3.81 -9.55
N PRO A 222 10.35 3.94 -10.87
CA PRO A 222 11.42 4.79 -11.37
C PRO A 222 11.35 6.23 -10.85
N GLY A 223 10.17 6.84 -10.80
CA GLY A 223 9.99 8.18 -10.25
C GLY A 223 10.25 8.28 -8.75
N LEU A 224 9.92 7.22 -7.97
CA LEU A 224 10.26 7.15 -6.56
C LEU A 224 11.76 6.95 -6.33
N CYS A 225 12.49 6.41 -7.29
CA CYS A 225 13.93 6.21 -7.17
C CYS A 225 14.75 7.47 -7.44
N GLU A 226 14.15 8.57 -7.87
CA GLU A 226 14.83 9.86 -8.08
C GLU A 226 14.90 10.66 -6.78
N LEU A 227 16.12 10.94 -6.29
CA LEU A 227 16.35 11.50 -4.97
C LEU A 227 16.68 13.00 -5.00
N ALA A 228 16.05 13.75 -4.09
CA ALA A 228 16.27 15.18 -3.89
C ALA A 228 17.65 15.49 -3.27
N GLN A 229 18.28 14.52 -2.59
CA GLN A 229 19.53 14.73 -1.85
C GLN A 229 20.61 15.36 -2.74
N GLY A 230 21.27 16.37 -2.21
CA GLY A 230 22.25 17.19 -2.92
C GLY A 230 21.71 18.53 -3.44
N GLY A 231 20.39 18.75 -3.43
CA GLY A 231 19.79 20.05 -3.73
C GLY A 231 19.96 21.07 -2.63
N THR A 232 20.18 20.62 -1.42
CA THR A 232 20.31 21.41 -0.18
C THR A 232 19.08 22.29 0.09
N ALA A 233 19.25 23.60 0.27
CA ALA A 233 18.19 24.49 0.76
C ALA A 233 17.06 24.73 -0.24
N VAL A 234 17.39 24.95 -1.52
CA VAL A 234 16.45 25.38 -2.57
C VAL A 234 16.64 24.67 -3.93
N GLY A 235 17.59 23.73 -4.01
CA GLY A 235 17.87 22.98 -5.26
C GLY A 235 19.20 23.32 -5.92
N THR A 236 19.90 24.36 -5.45
CA THR A 236 21.17 24.81 -6.06
C THR A 236 22.40 23.98 -5.65
N GLY A 237 22.27 23.17 -4.57
CA GLY A 237 23.38 22.42 -4.00
C GLY A 237 24.38 23.28 -3.23
N LEU A 238 23.97 24.44 -2.74
CA LEU A 238 24.83 25.33 -1.95
C LEU A 238 25.42 24.58 -0.75
N ASN A 239 26.75 24.71 -0.56
CA ASN A 239 27.53 24.06 0.49
C ASN A 239 27.70 22.54 0.36
N ALA A 240 27.17 21.90 -0.69
CA ALA A 240 27.51 20.52 -1.02
C ALA A 240 28.71 20.48 -2.01
N PRO A 241 29.67 19.57 -1.84
CA PRO A 241 30.75 19.42 -2.80
C PRO A 241 30.26 18.79 -4.10
N ILE A 242 30.95 19.09 -5.19
CA ILE A 242 30.66 18.48 -6.50
C ILE A 242 30.77 16.94 -6.39
N GLY A 243 29.79 16.23 -6.94
CA GLY A 243 29.69 14.77 -6.90
C GLY A 243 29.02 14.21 -5.65
N PHE A 244 28.62 15.04 -4.68
CA PHE A 244 27.95 14.58 -3.47
C PHE A 244 26.58 13.92 -3.77
N ALA A 245 25.78 14.54 -4.62
CA ALA A 245 24.43 14.05 -4.93
C ALA A 245 24.47 12.64 -5.56
N GLU A 246 25.34 12.44 -6.54
CA GLU A 246 25.54 11.16 -7.22
C GLU A 246 26.04 10.08 -6.25
N LYS A 247 27.09 10.41 -5.46
CA LYS A 247 27.67 9.46 -4.49
C LYS A 247 26.68 9.02 -3.41
N VAL A 248 25.89 9.95 -2.89
CA VAL A 248 24.87 9.61 -1.90
C VAL A 248 23.81 8.69 -2.50
N ALA A 249 23.33 8.97 -3.72
CA ALA A 249 22.35 8.11 -4.41
C ALA A 249 22.93 6.70 -4.63
N ASP A 250 24.19 6.59 -5.09
CA ASP A 250 24.87 5.30 -5.28
C ASP A 250 25.00 4.52 -3.97
N ARG A 251 25.32 5.19 -2.86
CA ARG A 251 25.39 4.56 -1.52
C ARG A 251 24.02 4.10 -1.05
N ILE A 252 22.99 4.91 -1.23
CA ILE A 252 21.60 4.53 -0.90
C ILE A 252 21.19 3.30 -1.72
N ALA A 253 21.47 3.27 -3.01
CA ALA A 253 21.19 2.13 -3.87
C ALA A 253 21.93 0.86 -3.38
N ALA A 254 23.20 0.98 -3.00
CA ALA A 254 23.99 -0.14 -2.47
C ALA A 254 23.45 -0.67 -1.13
N ILE A 255 23.01 0.23 -0.23
CA ILE A 255 22.47 -0.14 1.10
C ILE A 255 21.12 -0.85 0.96
N THR A 256 20.26 -0.38 0.05
CA THR A 256 18.85 -0.82 -0.07
C THR A 256 18.65 -1.94 -1.09
N GLY A 257 19.55 -2.10 -2.04
CA GLY A 257 19.39 -2.98 -3.21
C GLY A 257 18.35 -2.48 -4.21
N ILE A 258 17.88 -1.23 -4.07
CA ILE A 258 16.91 -0.58 -4.97
C ILE A 258 17.67 0.45 -5.81
N PRO A 259 17.40 0.58 -7.13
CA PRO A 259 18.20 1.39 -8.04
C PRO A 259 17.89 2.89 -7.91
N PHE A 260 18.15 3.45 -6.73
CA PHE A 260 18.05 4.88 -6.50
C PHE A 260 19.07 5.65 -7.31
N VAL A 261 18.67 6.80 -7.84
CA VAL A 261 19.51 7.72 -8.60
C VAL A 261 19.30 9.15 -8.10
N THR A 262 20.23 10.03 -8.40
CA THR A 262 20.04 11.46 -8.13
C THR A 262 18.99 12.04 -9.07
N ALA A 263 18.05 12.82 -8.55
CA ALA A 263 17.01 13.45 -9.36
C ALA A 263 17.65 14.39 -10.41
N PRO A 264 17.18 14.37 -11.67
CA PRO A 264 17.75 15.18 -12.73
C PRO A 264 17.51 16.69 -12.53
N ASN A 265 16.47 17.05 -11.78
CA ASN A 265 16.15 18.43 -11.44
C ASN A 265 15.88 18.54 -9.93
N LYS A 266 16.80 19.19 -9.21
CA LYS A 266 16.70 19.34 -7.75
C LYS A 266 15.65 20.36 -7.32
N PHE A 267 15.31 21.32 -8.16
CA PHE A 267 14.28 22.32 -7.89
C PHE A 267 12.90 21.64 -7.86
N GLU A 268 12.60 20.80 -8.84
CA GLU A 268 11.38 19.99 -8.85
C GLU A 268 11.35 19.01 -7.68
N ALA A 269 12.45 18.31 -7.42
CA ALA A 269 12.52 17.29 -6.36
C ALA A 269 12.30 17.84 -4.93
N LEU A 270 12.57 19.12 -4.69
CA LEU A 270 12.31 19.78 -3.40
C LEU A 270 10.90 20.38 -3.32
N ALA A 271 10.44 20.98 -4.42
CA ALA A 271 9.22 21.77 -4.45
C ALA A 271 7.97 20.99 -4.84
N ALA A 272 8.12 19.86 -5.49
CA ALA A 272 7.02 19.02 -5.96
C ALA A 272 7.23 17.54 -5.59
N HIS A 273 6.11 16.83 -5.40
CA HIS A 273 6.13 15.40 -5.07
C HIS A 273 5.18 14.60 -5.97
N ASP A 274 5.17 14.94 -7.26
CA ASP A 274 4.29 14.35 -8.26
C ASP A 274 4.50 12.83 -8.40
N SER A 275 5.75 12.36 -8.24
CA SER A 275 6.06 10.93 -8.24
C SER A 275 5.38 10.18 -7.08
N MET A 276 5.24 10.79 -5.91
CA MET A 276 4.50 10.22 -4.79
C MET A 276 3.00 10.23 -5.05
N VAL A 277 2.45 11.30 -5.61
CA VAL A 277 1.04 11.38 -5.99
C VAL A 277 0.71 10.31 -7.04
N PHE A 278 1.54 10.17 -8.06
CA PHE A 278 1.38 9.17 -9.10
C PHE A 278 1.47 7.74 -8.55
N SER A 279 2.46 7.47 -7.72
CA SER A 279 2.63 6.14 -7.13
C SER A 279 1.48 5.77 -6.20
N HIS A 280 1.04 6.69 -5.34
CA HIS A 280 -0.13 6.45 -4.50
C HIS A 280 -1.42 6.31 -5.32
N GLY A 281 -1.53 7.01 -6.44
CA GLY A 281 -2.62 6.85 -7.42
C GLY A 281 -2.70 5.41 -7.96
N ALA A 282 -1.56 4.77 -8.21
CA ALA A 282 -1.53 3.35 -8.61
C ALA A 282 -1.97 2.42 -7.46
N ILE A 283 -1.58 2.71 -6.21
CA ILE A 283 -2.05 2.00 -5.02
C ILE A 283 -3.56 2.20 -4.83
N ASN A 284 -4.05 3.41 -5.06
CA ASN A 284 -5.48 3.73 -5.03
C ASN A 284 -6.28 2.94 -6.07
N ALA A 285 -5.75 2.77 -7.28
CA ALA A 285 -6.35 1.92 -8.30
C ALA A 285 -6.38 0.44 -7.89
N ALA A 286 -5.31 -0.04 -7.21
CA ALA A 286 -5.29 -1.38 -6.63
C ALA A 286 -6.35 -1.54 -5.53
N ALA A 287 -6.52 -0.55 -4.66
CA ALA A 287 -7.58 -0.55 -3.64
C ALA A 287 -8.97 -0.62 -4.27
N ALA A 288 -9.22 0.09 -5.39
CA ALA A 288 -10.48 0.00 -6.13
C ALA A 288 -10.72 -1.41 -6.67
N ALA A 289 -9.70 -2.07 -7.20
CA ALA A 289 -9.80 -3.47 -7.65
C ALA A 289 -10.12 -4.41 -6.49
N LEU A 290 -9.39 -4.30 -5.37
CA LEU A 290 -9.59 -5.16 -4.20
C LEU A 290 -10.95 -4.93 -3.53
N PHE A 291 -11.45 -3.69 -3.53
CA PHE A 291 -12.78 -3.36 -3.04
C PHE A 291 -13.87 -4.12 -3.80
N LYS A 292 -13.78 -4.13 -5.14
CA LYS A 292 -14.70 -4.88 -6.00
C LYS A 292 -14.60 -6.38 -5.76
N ILE A 293 -13.40 -6.93 -5.72
CA ILE A 293 -13.16 -8.37 -5.50
C ILE A 293 -13.73 -8.82 -4.16
N ALA A 294 -13.46 -8.10 -3.09
CA ALA A 294 -13.97 -8.41 -1.75
C ALA A 294 -15.50 -8.36 -1.68
N ASN A 295 -16.12 -7.37 -2.35
CA ASN A 295 -17.58 -7.26 -2.41
C ASN A 295 -18.21 -8.41 -3.20
N ASP A 296 -17.68 -8.78 -4.35
CA ASP A 296 -18.19 -9.91 -5.13
C ASP A 296 -18.10 -11.22 -4.32
N ILE A 297 -16.94 -11.51 -3.73
CA ILE A 297 -16.72 -12.73 -2.96
C ILE A 297 -17.70 -12.83 -1.79
N ARG A 298 -17.86 -11.76 -0.99
CA ARG A 298 -18.81 -11.80 0.12
C ARG A 298 -20.25 -11.90 -0.33
N PHE A 299 -20.60 -11.32 -1.48
CA PHE A 299 -21.95 -11.39 -2.04
C PHE A 299 -22.26 -12.79 -2.56
N LEU A 300 -21.32 -13.42 -3.27
CA LEU A 300 -21.46 -14.82 -3.71
C LEU A 300 -21.58 -15.79 -2.51
N GLY A 301 -20.92 -15.47 -1.39
CA GLY A 301 -21.01 -16.25 -0.13
C GLY A 301 -22.21 -15.87 0.75
N SER A 302 -23.09 -14.98 0.33
CA SER A 302 -24.21 -14.50 1.14
C SER A 302 -25.24 -15.59 1.44
N GLY A 303 -25.83 -15.54 2.63
CA GLY A 303 -26.85 -16.49 3.06
C GLY A 303 -26.47 -17.21 4.35
N PRO A 304 -26.34 -18.55 4.34
CA PRO A 304 -26.25 -19.49 3.22
C PRO A 304 -27.58 -19.90 2.56
N ARG A 305 -28.73 -19.69 3.23
CA ARG A 305 -30.04 -20.15 2.70
C ARG A 305 -30.88 -19.03 2.06
N SER A 306 -30.74 -17.80 2.58
CA SER A 306 -31.53 -16.63 2.13
C SER A 306 -30.71 -15.63 1.30
N GLY A 307 -29.58 -16.03 0.79
CA GLY A 307 -28.72 -15.26 -0.11
C GLY A 307 -28.33 -16.08 -1.34
N LEU A 308 -27.24 -15.70 -2.01
CA LEU A 308 -26.76 -16.42 -3.20
C LEU A 308 -26.20 -17.79 -2.87
N GLY A 309 -25.39 -17.88 -1.82
CA GLY A 309 -24.84 -19.13 -1.32
C GLY A 309 -24.05 -19.95 -2.34
N GLU A 310 -23.43 -19.32 -3.33
CA GLU A 310 -22.63 -20.00 -4.35
C GLU A 310 -21.23 -20.36 -3.84
N LEU A 311 -20.72 -19.60 -2.86
CA LEU A 311 -19.44 -19.87 -2.20
C LEU A 311 -19.65 -20.19 -0.73
N ALA A 312 -18.82 -21.11 -0.20
CA ALA A 312 -18.56 -21.26 1.21
C ALA A 312 -17.27 -20.53 1.56
N LEU A 313 -17.34 -19.59 2.51
CA LEU A 313 -16.20 -18.85 3.00
C LEU A 313 -15.68 -19.49 4.29
N PRO A 314 -14.36 -19.39 4.60
CA PRO A 314 -13.80 -19.88 5.83
C PRO A 314 -14.48 -19.31 7.07
N GLU A 315 -14.68 -20.15 8.09
CA GLU A 315 -15.22 -19.79 9.40
C GLU A 315 -14.07 -19.47 10.36
N ASN A 316 -13.72 -18.19 10.51
CA ASN A 316 -12.56 -17.79 11.29
C ASN A 316 -12.90 -17.45 12.75
N GLU A 317 -14.10 -16.92 13.00
CA GLU A 317 -14.57 -16.54 14.33
C GLU A 317 -16.10 -16.56 14.43
N PRO A 318 -16.69 -16.65 15.64
CA PRO A 318 -18.13 -16.53 15.85
C PRO A 318 -18.66 -15.19 15.32
N GLY A 319 -19.68 -15.23 14.47
CA GLY A 319 -20.19 -14.04 13.77
C GLY A 319 -21.25 -13.24 14.51
N SER A 320 -21.75 -13.73 15.68
CA SER A 320 -22.82 -13.05 16.40
C SER A 320 -22.85 -13.43 17.88
N SER A 321 -23.15 -12.46 18.73
CA SER A 321 -23.33 -12.66 20.17
C SER A 321 -24.71 -13.26 20.53
N ILE A 322 -25.69 -13.20 19.62
CA ILE A 322 -27.10 -13.62 19.89
C ILE A 322 -27.65 -14.60 18.84
N MET A 323 -26.95 -14.85 17.74
CA MET A 323 -27.34 -15.79 16.68
C MET A 323 -26.32 -16.91 16.58
N PRO A 324 -26.51 -18.03 17.31
CA PRO A 324 -25.55 -19.12 17.32
C PRO A 324 -25.32 -19.72 15.92
N GLY A 325 -24.06 -19.96 15.55
CA GLY A 325 -23.71 -20.54 14.25
C GLY A 325 -23.71 -19.57 13.09
N LYS A 326 -23.98 -18.28 13.31
CA LYS A 326 -23.83 -17.27 12.26
C LYS A 326 -22.35 -16.96 12.02
N VAL A 327 -21.92 -17.04 10.75
CA VAL A 327 -20.57 -16.68 10.31
C VAL A 327 -20.66 -15.51 9.34
N ASN A 328 -19.83 -14.50 9.53
CA ASN A 328 -19.79 -13.30 8.71
C ASN A 328 -18.58 -13.32 7.77
N PRO A 329 -18.63 -12.61 6.62
CA PRO A 329 -17.52 -12.48 5.68
C PRO A 329 -16.51 -11.42 6.16
N THR A 330 -15.98 -11.59 7.37
CA THR A 330 -15.20 -10.57 8.10
C THR A 330 -13.93 -10.14 7.40
N GLN A 331 -13.26 -11.04 6.67
CA GLN A 331 -12.07 -10.71 5.90
C GLN A 331 -12.39 -9.76 4.73
N SER A 332 -13.52 -9.97 4.05
CA SER A 332 -14.01 -9.04 3.02
C SER A 332 -14.36 -7.68 3.61
N GLU A 333 -14.97 -7.66 4.80
CA GLU A 333 -15.32 -6.42 5.50
C GLU A 333 -14.07 -5.63 5.88
N ALA A 334 -13.07 -6.30 6.47
CA ALA A 334 -11.80 -5.67 6.83
C ALA A 334 -11.07 -5.10 5.60
N LEU A 335 -10.98 -5.87 4.53
CA LEU A 335 -10.34 -5.43 3.29
C LEU A 335 -11.05 -4.21 2.68
N THR A 336 -12.38 -4.18 2.68
CA THR A 336 -13.13 -3.03 2.14
C THR A 336 -12.93 -1.77 2.99
N GLN A 337 -12.83 -1.89 4.32
CA GLN A 337 -12.49 -0.76 5.21
C GLN A 337 -11.10 -0.21 4.91
N VAL A 338 -10.11 -1.08 4.72
CA VAL A 338 -8.75 -0.69 4.31
C VAL A 338 -8.78 0.06 2.98
N CYS A 339 -9.50 -0.43 1.98
CA CYS A 339 -9.63 0.26 0.69
C CYS A 339 -10.21 1.67 0.84
N VAL A 340 -11.24 1.84 1.67
CA VAL A 340 -11.83 3.17 1.95
C VAL A 340 -10.82 4.10 2.59
N GLN A 341 -10.01 3.61 3.54
CA GLN A 341 -8.95 4.42 4.15
C GLN A 341 -7.91 4.85 3.10
N VAL A 342 -7.54 3.96 2.18
CA VAL A 342 -6.62 4.29 1.08
C VAL A 342 -7.21 5.38 0.16
N PHE A 343 -8.50 5.33 -0.15
CA PHE A 343 -9.18 6.39 -0.91
C PHE A 343 -9.08 7.75 -0.21
N GLY A 344 -9.30 7.77 1.11
CA GLY A 344 -9.13 8.98 1.92
C GLY A 344 -7.70 9.50 1.92
N ASN A 345 -6.74 8.61 2.10
CA ASN A 345 -5.32 8.95 2.05
C ASN A 345 -4.91 9.49 0.67
N ASN A 346 -5.46 8.92 -0.41
CA ASN A 346 -5.19 9.39 -1.77
C ASN A 346 -5.68 10.82 -2.00
N ALA A 347 -6.86 11.15 -1.49
CA ALA A 347 -7.38 12.51 -1.56
C ALA A 347 -6.48 13.51 -0.82
N ALA A 348 -6.11 13.18 0.43
CA ALA A 348 -5.22 14.01 1.23
C ALA A 348 -3.84 14.19 0.56
N LEU A 349 -3.29 13.12 0.00
CA LEU A 349 -1.97 13.11 -0.63
C LEU A 349 -1.96 13.90 -1.95
N THR A 350 -3.01 13.78 -2.75
CA THR A 350 -3.18 14.56 -3.99
C THR A 350 -3.28 16.06 -3.68
N PHE A 351 -4.09 16.42 -2.66
CA PHE A 351 -4.20 17.81 -2.25
C PHE A 351 -2.86 18.35 -1.73
N ALA A 352 -2.19 17.60 -0.84
CA ALA A 352 -0.87 17.98 -0.31
C ALA A 352 0.19 18.11 -1.40
N GLY A 353 0.19 17.20 -2.40
CA GLY A 353 1.10 17.26 -3.55
C GLY A 353 0.85 18.44 -4.48
N SER A 354 -0.40 18.96 -4.53
CA SER A 354 -0.73 20.15 -5.33
C SER A 354 -0.30 21.46 -4.67
N GLN A 355 0.15 21.40 -3.41
CA GLN A 355 0.61 22.54 -2.64
C GLN A 355 2.12 22.76 -2.82
N GLY A 356 2.64 23.72 -2.10
CA GLY A 356 4.01 24.17 -2.20
C GLY A 356 4.07 25.57 -2.78
N HIS A 357 4.96 26.38 -2.25
CA HIS A 357 5.21 27.72 -2.72
C HIS A 357 6.68 27.82 -3.11
N PHE A 358 6.92 28.16 -4.36
CA PHE A 358 8.27 28.36 -4.91
C PHE A 358 9.13 27.09 -4.76
N GLU A 359 10.16 27.09 -3.92
CA GLU A 359 11.20 26.07 -3.90
C GLU A 359 10.98 24.95 -2.87
N LEU A 360 9.82 24.92 -2.16
CA LEU A 360 9.55 23.87 -1.16
C LEU A 360 8.08 23.54 -1.03
N ASN A 361 7.76 22.24 -1.05
CA ASN A 361 6.51 21.71 -0.54
C ASN A 361 6.61 21.51 0.98
N VAL A 362 5.63 22.01 1.73
CA VAL A 362 5.62 21.97 3.20
C VAL A 362 4.50 21.07 3.76
N TYR A 363 4.19 19.99 3.06
CA TYR A 363 3.25 18.94 3.47
C TYR A 363 3.93 17.56 3.59
N ASN A 364 5.25 17.54 3.66
CA ASN A 364 6.04 16.31 3.59
C ASN A 364 5.67 15.28 4.67
N PRO A 365 5.55 15.61 5.97
CA PRO A 365 5.20 14.60 6.97
C PRO A 365 3.81 13.98 6.76
N LEU A 366 2.82 14.78 6.34
CA LEU A 366 1.48 14.29 5.99
C LEU A 366 1.54 13.31 4.82
N MET A 367 2.24 13.68 3.74
CA MET A 367 2.38 12.83 2.56
C MET A 367 3.06 11.50 2.90
N ALA A 368 4.17 11.56 3.65
CA ALA A 368 4.90 10.36 4.10
C ALA A 368 4.01 9.44 4.93
N TYR A 369 3.31 9.99 5.92
CA TYR A 369 2.45 9.20 6.80
C TYR A 369 1.31 8.53 6.04
N ASN A 370 0.54 9.27 5.24
CA ASN A 370 -0.60 8.74 4.52
C ASN A 370 -0.19 7.70 3.46
N PHE A 371 0.94 7.94 2.79
CA PHE A 371 1.47 6.97 1.82
C PHE A 371 1.85 5.65 2.51
N LEU A 372 2.66 5.74 3.55
CA LEU A 372 3.14 4.57 4.27
C LEU A 372 2.03 3.83 5.01
N GLN A 373 1.03 4.54 5.55
CA GLN A 373 -0.16 3.91 6.12
C GLN A 373 -0.91 3.10 5.06
N SER A 374 -1.11 3.66 3.87
CA SER A 374 -1.77 2.95 2.78
C SER A 374 -1.02 1.69 2.37
N VAL A 375 0.31 1.78 2.23
CA VAL A 375 1.15 0.62 1.89
C VAL A 375 1.06 -0.47 2.96
N GLN A 376 1.16 -0.09 4.25
CA GLN A 376 1.08 -1.03 5.37
C GLN A 376 -0.28 -1.71 5.41
N LEU A 377 -1.37 -0.94 5.37
CA LEU A 377 -2.73 -1.47 5.43
C LEU A 377 -3.05 -2.39 4.25
N MET A 378 -2.66 -2.00 3.03
CA MET A 378 -2.86 -2.83 1.83
C MET A 378 -2.04 -4.12 1.87
N THR A 379 -0.82 -4.07 2.38
CA THR A 379 0.04 -5.24 2.58
C THR A 379 -0.61 -6.23 3.54
N ASP A 380 -0.94 -5.76 4.74
CA ASP A 380 -1.50 -6.61 5.80
C ASP A 380 -2.86 -7.19 5.40
N ALA A 381 -3.73 -6.35 4.80
CA ALA A 381 -5.05 -6.78 4.37
C ALA A 381 -4.98 -7.78 3.19
N ALA A 382 -4.05 -7.60 2.24
CA ALA A 382 -3.87 -8.54 1.15
C ALA A 382 -3.42 -9.92 1.66
N ILE A 383 -2.48 -9.97 2.61
CA ILE A 383 -2.03 -11.22 3.24
C ILE A 383 -3.18 -11.86 4.02
N SER A 384 -3.83 -11.09 4.90
CA SER A 384 -4.93 -11.59 5.73
C SER A 384 -6.08 -12.13 4.88
N PHE A 385 -6.50 -11.40 3.85
CA PHE A 385 -7.54 -11.83 2.93
C PHE A 385 -7.17 -13.08 2.15
N THR A 386 -5.91 -13.20 1.74
CA THR A 386 -5.40 -14.39 1.06
C THR A 386 -5.48 -15.60 1.98
N ASP A 387 -4.85 -15.52 3.15
CA ASP A 387 -4.64 -16.68 4.04
C ASP A 387 -5.91 -17.09 4.78
N ASN A 388 -6.76 -16.13 5.15
CA ASN A 388 -7.95 -16.37 5.95
C ASN A 388 -9.26 -16.35 5.15
N CYS A 389 -9.22 -16.06 3.85
CA CYS A 389 -10.41 -16.11 3.00
C CYS A 389 -10.15 -16.88 1.71
N VAL A 390 -9.32 -16.35 0.79
CA VAL A 390 -9.23 -16.84 -0.59
C VAL A 390 -8.83 -18.31 -0.67
N VAL A 391 -7.79 -18.73 0.08
CA VAL A 391 -7.28 -20.12 0.04
C VAL A 391 -8.31 -21.14 0.51
N GLY A 392 -9.21 -20.76 1.41
CA GLY A 392 -10.24 -21.62 1.99
C GLY A 392 -11.62 -21.51 1.31
N ILE A 393 -11.77 -20.73 0.24
CA ILE A 393 -13.05 -20.65 -0.50
C ILE A 393 -13.35 -22.00 -1.15
N GLU A 394 -14.60 -22.48 -0.97
CA GLU A 394 -15.16 -23.65 -1.63
C GLU A 394 -16.38 -23.27 -2.46
N ALA A 395 -16.58 -23.96 -3.58
CA ALA A 395 -17.79 -23.80 -4.40
C ALA A 395 -18.94 -24.65 -3.83
N ARG A 396 -20.11 -24.07 -3.71
CA ARG A 396 -21.36 -24.80 -3.39
C ARG A 396 -22.03 -25.22 -4.70
N GLU A 397 -21.54 -26.29 -5.30
CA GLU A 397 -21.92 -26.72 -6.65
C GLU A 397 -23.43 -27.00 -6.78
N ASP A 398 -24.06 -27.53 -5.72
CA ASP A 398 -25.51 -27.78 -5.75
C ASP A 398 -26.32 -26.46 -5.88
N ASN A 399 -25.92 -25.42 -5.16
CA ASN A 399 -26.57 -24.12 -5.25
C ASN A 399 -26.32 -23.45 -6.61
N ILE A 400 -25.08 -23.56 -7.10
CA ILE A 400 -24.68 -23.06 -8.43
C ILE A 400 -25.51 -23.74 -9.52
N LYS A 401 -25.62 -25.06 -9.49
CA LYS A 401 -26.40 -25.85 -10.43
C LYS A 401 -27.89 -25.50 -10.38
N ALA A 402 -28.46 -25.43 -9.17
CA ALA A 402 -29.87 -25.08 -9.01
C ALA A 402 -30.19 -23.65 -9.51
N ALA A 403 -29.27 -22.71 -9.37
CA ALA A 403 -29.44 -21.36 -9.92
C ALA A 403 -29.36 -21.37 -11.46
N LEU A 404 -28.41 -22.12 -12.03
CA LEU A 404 -28.21 -22.25 -13.46
C LEU A 404 -29.43 -22.89 -14.14
N GLU A 405 -29.96 -23.98 -13.60
CA GLU A 405 -31.12 -24.70 -14.13
C GLU A 405 -32.39 -23.87 -14.15
N ARG A 406 -32.55 -22.93 -13.24
CA ARG A 406 -33.72 -22.01 -13.17
C ARG A 406 -33.58 -20.78 -14.05
N SER A 407 -32.41 -20.53 -14.64
CA SER A 407 -32.14 -19.32 -15.39
C SER A 407 -32.93 -19.28 -16.72
N LEU A 408 -33.68 -18.20 -16.91
CA LEU A 408 -34.38 -17.95 -18.18
C LEU A 408 -33.38 -17.46 -19.28
N MET A 409 -32.19 -17.04 -18.93
CA MET A 409 -31.22 -16.52 -19.89
C MET A 409 -30.52 -17.60 -20.72
N LEU A 410 -30.70 -18.87 -20.37
CA LEU A 410 -30.31 -20.01 -21.21
C LEU A 410 -31.05 -20.02 -22.56
N VAL A 411 -32.21 -19.34 -22.67
CA VAL A 411 -32.91 -19.15 -23.91
C VAL A 411 -32.08 -18.47 -25.01
N THR A 412 -31.03 -17.78 -24.65
CA THR A 412 -30.08 -17.14 -25.57
C THR A 412 -29.48 -18.16 -26.55
N ALA A 413 -29.29 -19.40 -26.12
CA ALA A 413 -28.78 -20.50 -26.96
C ALA A 413 -29.76 -20.89 -28.09
N LEU A 414 -31.04 -20.62 -27.93
CA LEU A 414 -32.07 -20.90 -28.96
C LEU A 414 -32.17 -19.78 -30.01
N ALA A 415 -31.76 -18.55 -29.68
CA ALA A 415 -31.96 -17.39 -30.53
C ALA A 415 -31.39 -17.54 -31.95
N PRO A 416 -30.20 -18.13 -32.18
CA PRO A 416 -29.68 -18.38 -33.52
C PRO A 416 -30.57 -19.28 -34.39
N THR A 417 -31.30 -20.22 -33.77
CA THR A 417 -32.14 -21.19 -34.46
C THR A 417 -33.59 -20.70 -34.68
N ILE A 418 -34.21 -20.09 -33.65
CA ILE A 418 -35.60 -19.73 -33.66
C ILE A 418 -35.88 -18.23 -33.82
N GLY A 419 -34.82 -17.43 -33.81
CA GLY A 419 -34.90 -15.95 -33.82
C GLY A 419 -35.10 -15.34 -32.45
N TYR A 420 -34.64 -14.08 -32.30
CA TYR A 420 -34.67 -13.31 -31.04
C TYR A 420 -36.10 -13.16 -30.45
N ASP A 421 -37.06 -12.83 -31.30
CA ASP A 421 -38.45 -12.57 -30.84
C ASP A 421 -39.11 -13.81 -30.25
N ASN A 422 -38.89 -14.98 -30.88
CA ASN A 422 -39.39 -16.25 -30.34
C ASN A 422 -38.69 -16.63 -29.04
N ALA A 423 -37.39 -16.46 -28.95
CA ALA A 423 -36.63 -16.68 -27.72
C ALA A 423 -37.13 -15.75 -26.58
N ALA A 424 -37.35 -14.47 -26.86
CA ALA A 424 -37.90 -13.51 -25.90
C ALA A 424 -39.31 -13.89 -25.46
N LYS A 425 -40.16 -14.39 -26.38
CA LYS A 425 -41.52 -14.83 -26.06
C LYS A 425 -41.47 -16.06 -25.14
N ILE A 426 -40.64 -17.05 -25.41
CA ILE A 426 -40.47 -18.22 -24.54
C ILE A 426 -40.07 -17.80 -23.13
N ALA A 427 -39.03 -16.98 -22.97
CA ALA A 427 -38.56 -16.52 -21.67
C ALA A 427 -39.61 -15.74 -20.88
N LYS A 428 -40.33 -14.81 -21.55
CA LYS A 428 -41.41 -14.05 -20.93
C LYS A 428 -42.58 -14.94 -20.52
N THR A 429 -42.92 -15.93 -21.30
CA THR A 429 -44.02 -16.88 -21.01
C THR A 429 -43.64 -17.78 -19.83
N ALA A 430 -42.44 -18.31 -19.84
CA ALA A 430 -41.91 -19.11 -18.73
C ALA A 430 -41.89 -18.33 -17.42
N HIS A 431 -41.42 -17.07 -17.45
CA HIS A 431 -41.43 -16.19 -16.27
C HIS A 431 -42.87 -15.94 -15.76
N LYS A 432 -43.79 -15.59 -16.64
CA LYS A 432 -45.19 -15.32 -16.29
C LYS A 432 -45.91 -16.52 -15.68
N ASN A 433 -45.65 -17.70 -16.24
CA ASN A 433 -46.34 -18.93 -15.86
C ASN A 433 -45.65 -19.69 -14.72
N GLY A 434 -44.43 -19.30 -14.36
CA GLY A 434 -43.57 -20.05 -13.40
C GLY A 434 -43.10 -21.40 -13.93
N THR A 435 -43.03 -21.54 -15.25
CA THR A 435 -42.61 -22.75 -15.96
C THR A 435 -41.14 -22.68 -16.36
N THR A 436 -40.62 -23.77 -16.87
CA THR A 436 -39.22 -23.85 -17.39
C THR A 436 -39.16 -23.40 -18.86
N LEU A 437 -37.94 -23.02 -19.31
CA LEU A 437 -37.71 -22.73 -20.73
C LEU A 437 -38.03 -23.96 -21.61
N ARG A 438 -37.75 -25.16 -21.13
CA ARG A 438 -38.01 -26.40 -21.83
C ARG A 438 -39.49 -26.62 -22.06
N GLU A 439 -40.28 -26.47 -21.01
CA GLU A 439 -41.74 -26.61 -21.10
C GLU A 439 -42.34 -25.64 -22.12
N GLU A 440 -41.94 -24.40 -22.10
CA GLU A 440 -42.48 -23.38 -23.02
C GLU A 440 -41.94 -23.49 -24.45
N ALA A 441 -40.67 -23.88 -24.63
CA ALA A 441 -40.08 -24.02 -25.96
C ALA A 441 -40.62 -25.25 -26.71
N VAL A 442 -40.74 -26.38 -26.02
CA VAL A 442 -41.22 -27.64 -26.58
C VAL A 442 -42.76 -27.61 -26.66
N GLY A 443 -43.44 -27.27 -25.58
CA GLY A 443 -44.91 -27.19 -25.53
C GLY A 443 -45.48 -26.16 -26.48
N GLY A 444 -44.79 -25.05 -26.73
CA GLY A 444 -45.14 -24.04 -27.72
C GLY A 444 -44.81 -24.40 -29.17
N GLY A 445 -44.17 -25.58 -29.42
CA GLY A 445 -43.80 -26.05 -30.77
C GLY A 445 -42.67 -25.29 -31.43
N TYR A 446 -41.81 -24.59 -30.67
CA TYR A 446 -40.66 -23.85 -31.21
C TYR A 446 -39.48 -24.76 -31.56
N VAL A 447 -39.27 -25.80 -30.76
CA VAL A 447 -38.21 -26.82 -30.96
C VAL A 447 -38.75 -28.19 -30.48
N SER A 448 -38.09 -29.27 -30.98
CA SER A 448 -38.31 -30.63 -30.42
C SER A 448 -37.56 -30.77 -29.09
N GLU A 449 -37.93 -31.76 -28.25
CA GLU A 449 -37.17 -32.07 -27.03
C GLU A 449 -35.68 -32.36 -27.33
N ALA A 450 -35.42 -33.17 -28.37
CA ALA A 450 -34.05 -33.50 -28.77
C ALA A 450 -33.26 -32.28 -29.25
N ASP A 451 -33.91 -31.33 -29.92
CA ASP A 451 -33.28 -30.08 -30.34
C ASP A 451 -33.04 -29.17 -29.16
N PHE A 452 -33.98 -29.09 -28.22
CA PHE A 452 -33.77 -28.30 -26.98
C PHE A 452 -32.54 -28.80 -26.22
N ASP A 453 -32.45 -30.11 -25.97
CA ASP A 453 -31.33 -30.73 -25.23
C ASP A 453 -30.00 -30.59 -25.98
N ARG A 454 -30.01 -30.55 -27.30
CA ARG A 454 -28.83 -30.33 -28.14
C ARG A 454 -28.39 -28.85 -28.17
N LEU A 455 -29.33 -27.92 -28.18
CA LEU A 455 -29.04 -26.50 -28.36
C LEU A 455 -28.78 -25.78 -27.03
N VAL A 456 -29.50 -26.14 -25.96
CA VAL A 456 -29.38 -25.49 -24.66
C VAL A 456 -28.41 -26.25 -23.76
N ARG A 457 -27.13 -26.03 -24.03
CA ARG A 457 -26.03 -26.61 -23.27
C ARG A 457 -25.21 -25.48 -22.63
N PRO A 458 -25.37 -25.26 -21.34
CA PRO A 458 -24.68 -24.13 -20.66
C PRO A 458 -23.18 -24.14 -20.83
N GLU A 459 -22.56 -25.32 -20.93
CA GLU A 459 -21.13 -25.51 -21.15
C GLU A 459 -20.65 -24.86 -22.46
N ASP A 460 -21.46 -25.01 -23.53
CA ASP A 460 -21.15 -24.47 -24.85
C ASP A 460 -21.36 -22.95 -24.96
N MET A 461 -21.96 -22.34 -23.91
CA MET A 461 -22.20 -20.90 -23.83
C MET A 461 -21.09 -20.12 -23.13
N THR A 462 -20.03 -20.79 -22.68
CA THR A 462 -18.95 -20.20 -21.88
C THR A 462 -17.75 -19.73 -22.72
N HIS A 463 -17.78 -19.87 -24.03
CA HIS A 463 -16.71 -19.52 -24.98
C HIS A 463 -17.29 -19.10 -26.33
N PRO A 464 -16.52 -18.42 -27.17
CA PRO A 464 -16.92 -18.15 -28.55
C PRO A 464 -17.15 -19.47 -29.31
N GLY A 465 -18.24 -19.53 -30.11
CA GLY A 465 -18.66 -20.72 -30.91
C GLY A 465 -18.66 -20.45 -32.39
#